data_47bfd09765daaeab957b7250caee0b31
#
_entry.id   47bfd09765daaeab957b7250caee0b31
#
_cell.length_a   1.000
_cell.length_b   1.000
_cell.length_c   1.000
_cell.angle_alpha   90.00
_cell.angle_beta   90.00
_cell.angle_gamma   90.00
#
_symmetry.space_group_name_H-M   'P 1'
#
loop_
_entity.id
_entity.type
_entity.pdbx_description
1 polymer ?
#
loop_
_entity_poly.entity_id
_entity_poly.type
_entity_poly.pdbx_seq_one_letter_code
_entity_poly.pdbx_strand_id
1 'polypeptide(L)'
;MRGSCVKTPRMAADAHDLQKLEKLAGLLLMAAAGAALLLANSPLAHDYHAILETKFGPAMPRFGTMSVHYWIADGLMAVFFLLVGLEVKREWYDGRLSTPAERRLPIIAAVAGMAAPALIYLLIVGLDPALVSGWAIPSATDIAFAIGILALLGDRANPTIKLLLVTIAIVDDIGAVVIIALVYTSNLDGLAIASALGILAVMGALNMFGVRRLWPYLIAFAFLWYAMLASGVHATIAGVLAALAIPLGRGEPHSPLKRLEHGIHPWVMFGIVPLFGLASAGVELGGFRLFDPLPLAIAAGLFIGKQVGVFGAIWLADRTGVAPRPSYARWLELYGASLLCGVGFTMSLFIGALAFPDSPDAAEAAKIGTLAGSLLSALAGWAVLRFTRPIVFSEEDVNEAREIFGDDQYEMERHRRESVAARTGAAARRPNG
;
A
#
# COMPACT_ATOMS: atom_id res chain seq x y z
N MET A 1 41.50 20.68 -16.81
CA MET A 1 41.12 20.94 -15.43
C MET A 1 40.11 19.89 -15.00
N ARG A 2 40.57 18.91 -14.22
CA ARG A 2 39.72 17.80 -13.72
C ARG A 2 39.02 18.28 -12.45
N GLY A 3 37.73 18.57 -12.53
CA GLY A 3 36.91 18.80 -11.36
C GLY A 3 36.53 17.46 -10.71
N SER A 4 37.22 17.12 -9.64
CA SER A 4 36.85 15.98 -8.79
C SER A 4 35.54 16.34 -8.04
N CYS A 5 34.43 15.76 -8.49
CA CYS A 5 33.17 15.80 -7.75
C CYS A 5 33.30 14.85 -6.54
N VAL A 6 33.70 15.40 -5.41
CA VAL A 6 33.68 14.69 -4.11
C VAL A 6 32.22 14.57 -3.69
N LYS A 7 31.58 13.43 -3.96
CA LYS A 7 30.25 13.13 -3.43
C LYS A 7 30.34 12.85 -1.92
N THR A 8 29.53 13.55 -1.18
CA THR A 8 29.50 13.56 0.28
C THR A 8 28.99 12.25 0.89
N PRO A 9 29.55 11.80 2.04
CA PRO A 9 29.11 10.58 2.75
C PRO A 9 27.66 10.63 3.28
N ARG A 10 26.98 11.75 3.20
CA ARG A 10 25.59 11.93 3.64
C ARG A 10 24.56 11.08 2.91
N MET A 11 24.63 10.96 1.58
CA MET A 11 23.60 10.28 0.78
C MET A 11 23.54 8.76 1.00
N ALA A 12 24.66 8.13 1.34
CA ALA A 12 24.70 6.69 1.61
C ALA A 12 24.16 6.34 3.00
N ALA A 13 24.33 7.25 3.97
CA ALA A 13 23.71 7.15 5.29
C ALA A 13 22.17 7.25 5.15
N ASP A 14 21.68 8.15 4.32
CA ASP A 14 20.25 8.39 4.10
C ASP A 14 19.51 7.16 3.52
N ALA A 15 20.12 6.42 2.58
CA ALA A 15 19.50 5.22 1.98
C ALA A 15 19.43 4.03 2.95
N HIS A 16 20.48 3.84 3.77
CA HIS A 16 20.48 2.78 4.78
C HIS A 16 19.50 3.09 5.92
N ASP A 17 19.38 4.35 6.28
CA ASP A 17 18.43 4.81 7.29
C ASP A 17 16.98 4.69 6.79
N LEU A 18 16.73 4.95 5.50
CA LEU A 18 15.41 4.74 4.89
C LEU A 18 14.97 3.27 4.91
N GLN A 19 15.86 2.34 4.56
CA GLN A 19 15.57 0.89 4.66
C GLN A 19 15.31 0.44 6.11
N LYS A 20 16.02 1.01 7.08
CA LYS A 20 15.76 0.74 8.50
C LYS A 20 14.38 1.26 8.92
N LEU A 21 14.01 2.44 8.46
CA LEU A 21 12.70 3.05 8.75
C LEU A 21 11.56 2.21 8.15
N GLU A 22 11.66 1.81 6.89
CA GLU A 22 10.65 0.94 6.25
C GLU A 22 10.50 -0.40 6.98
N LYS A 23 11.64 -1.02 7.35
CA LYS A 23 11.63 -2.26 8.15
C LYS A 23 10.96 -2.06 9.50
N LEU A 24 11.27 -0.96 10.18
CA LEU A 24 10.70 -0.65 11.49
C LEU A 24 9.19 -0.38 11.39
N ALA A 25 8.74 0.34 10.37
CA ALA A 25 7.32 0.60 10.11
C ALA A 25 6.53 -0.71 9.86
N GLY A 26 7.07 -1.60 9.01
CA GLY A 26 6.46 -2.91 8.78
C GLY A 26 6.42 -3.79 10.04
N LEU A 27 7.48 -3.80 10.84
CA LEU A 27 7.51 -4.52 12.13
C LEU A 27 6.53 -3.94 13.14
N LEU A 28 6.39 -2.62 13.18
CA LEU A 28 5.44 -1.94 14.07
C LEU A 28 4.00 -2.28 13.68
N LEU A 29 3.69 -2.30 12.37
CA LEU A 29 2.38 -2.71 11.89
C LEU A 29 2.07 -4.18 12.24
N MET A 30 3.02 -5.09 12.03
CA MET A 30 2.88 -6.49 12.40
C MET A 30 2.69 -6.66 13.92
N ALA A 31 3.43 -5.91 14.72
CA ALA A 31 3.30 -5.91 16.18
C ALA A 31 1.93 -5.36 16.62
N ALA A 32 1.45 -4.29 15.99
CA ALA A 32 0.13 -3.70 16.26
C ALA A 32 -1.00 -4.69 15.93
N ALA A 33 -0.90 -5.38 14.80
CA ALA A 33 -1.84 -6.44 14.42
C ALA A 33 -1.83 -7.63 15.38
N GLY A 34 -0.65 -8.09 15.77
CA GLY A 34 -0.48 -9.14 16.77
C GLY A 34 -1.05 -8.74 18.13
N ALA A 35 -0.82 -7.49 18.55
CA ALA A 35 -1.38 -6.94 19.77
C ALA A 35 -2.92 -6.89 19.73
N ALA A 36 -3.51 -6.46 18.60
CA ALA A 36 -4.96 -6.44 18.40
C ALA A 36 -5.58 -7.85 18.56
N LEU A 37 -4.97 -8.86 17.91
CA LEU A 37 -5.42 -10.24 18.02
C LEU A 37 -5.29 -10.78 19.45
N LEU A 38 -4.19 -10.50 20.14
CA LEU A 38 -3.99 -10.90 21.52
C LEU A 38 -4.99 -10.23 22.47
N LEU A 39 -5.23 -8.93 22.32
CA LEU A 39 -6.19 -8.19 23.13
C LEU A 39 -7.62 -8.70 22.91
N ALA A 40 -8.03 -8.90 21.66
CA ALA A 40 -9.37 -9.39 21.33
C ALA A 40 -9.65 -10.82 21.81
N ASN A 41 -8.61 -11.64 22.06
CA ASN A 41 -8.72 -13.02 22.55
C ASN A 41 -8.20 -13.20 23.99
N SER A 42 -8.12 -12.14 24.76
CA SER A 42 -7.66 -12.12 26.15
C SER A 42 -8.79 -11.69 27.10
N PRO A 43 -8.60 -11.78 28.41
CA PRO A 43 -9.54 -11.20 29.40
C PRO A 43 -9.77 -9.70 29.23
N LEU A 44 -8.90 -9.00 28.49
CA LEU A 44 -9.01 -7.57 28.21
C LEU A 44 -9.86 -7.26 26.95
N ALA A 45 -10.46 -8.27 26.31
CA ALA A 45 -11.25 -8.09 25.09
C ALA A 45 -12.39 -7.08 25.26
N HIS A 46 -13.09 -7.15 26.40
CA HIS A 46 -14.16 -6.21 26.73
C HIS A 46 -13.65 -4.77 26.77
N ASP A 47 -12.54 -4.51 27.47
CA ASP A 47 -11.97 -3.16 27.60
C ASP A 47 -11.44 -2.64 26.26
N TYR A 48 -10.82 -3.53 25.47
CA TYR A 48 -10.34 -3.22 24.12
C TYR A 48 -11.50 -2.75 23.22
N HIS A 49 -12.60 -3.50 23.15
CA HIS A 49 -13.76 -3.11 22.36
C HIS A 49 -14.46 -1.86 22.94
N ALA A 50 -14.57 -1.73 24.25
CA ALA A 50 -15.16 -0.55 24.89
C ALA A 50 -14.39 0.73 24.57
N ILE A 51 -13.06 0.70 24.53
CA ILE A 51 -12.22 1.83 24.10
C ILE A 51 -12.52 2.20 22.66
N LEU A 52 -12.55 1.23 21.73
CA LEU A 52 -12.81 1.46 20.32
C LEU A 52 -14.21 2.02 20.04
N GLU A 53 -15.19 1.61 20.83
CA GLU A 53 -16.59 2.06 20.73
C GLU A 53 -16.85 3.38 21.47
N THR A 54 -15.91 3.85 22.30
CA THR A 54 -16.05 5.11 23.03
C THR A 54 -16.28 6.26 22.06
N LYS A 55 -17.41 6.96 22.22
CA LYS A 55 -17.78 8.09 21.37
C LYS A 55 -17.19 9.38 21.93
N PHE A 56 -16.54 10.17 21.08
CA PHE A 56 -15.97 11.47 21.45
C PHE A 56 -15.98 12.46 20.28
N GLY A 57 -15.84 13.74 20.61
CA GLY A 57 -15.75 14.81 19.63
C GLY A 57 -17.12 15.41 19.25
N PRO A 58 -17.15 16.28 18.22
CA PRO A 58 -18.38 16.91 17.76
C PRO A 58 -19.31 15.91 17.07
N ALA A 59 -20.61 16.22 17.07
CA ALA A 59 -21.57 15.47 16.25
C ALA A 59 -21.31 15.72 14.76
N MET A 60 -21.01 14.64 14.03
CA MET A 60 -20.79 14.67 12.60
C MET A 60 -22.08 14.43 11.81
N PRO A 61 -22.19 15.00 10.59
CA PRO A 61 -23.32 14.71 9.72
C PRO A 61 -23.50 13.20 9.53
N ARG A 62 -24.73 12.71 9.59
CA ARG A 62 -25.16 11.31 9.37
C ARG A 62 -24.73 10.31 10.45
N PHE A 63 -23.58 10.51 11.14
CA PHE A 63 -23.03 9.55 12.11
C PHE A 63 -23.23 9.96 13.58
N GLY A 64 -23.62 11.23 13.84
CA GLY A 64 -23.63 11.76 15.19
C GLY A 64 -22.23 11.83 15.79
N THR A 65 -22.07 11.56 17.08
CA THR A 65 -20.76 11.49 17.72
C THR A 65 -20.05 10.22 17.31
N MET A 66 -18.89 10.36 16.64
CA MET A 66 -18.10 9.24 16.11
C MET A 66 -17.37 8.51 17.24
N SER A 67 -17.25 7.17 17.12
CA SER A 67 -16.40 6.36 18.00
C SER A 67 -14.91 6.51 17.66
N VAL A 68 -14.05 6.08 18.59
CA VAL A 68 -12.58 6.02 18.36
C VAL A 68 -12.28 5.25 17.08
N HIS A 69 -12.94 4.09 16.90
CA HIS A 69 -12.77 3.27 15.68
C HIS A 69 -13.09 4.06 14.40
N TYR A 70 -14.22 4.80 14.39
CA TYR A 70 -14.60 5.61 13.23
C TYR A 70 -13.63 6.77 12.96
N TRP A 71 -13.12 7.43 13.99
CA TRP A 71 -12.09 8.46 13.83
C TRP A 71 -10.81 7.91 13.20
N ILE A 72 -10.42 6.68 13.56
CA ILE A 72 -9.27 6.01 12.97
C ILE A 72 -9.58 5.61 11.51
N ALA A 73 -10.73 4.94 11.27
CA ALA A 73 -11.08 4.37 9.98
C ALA A 73 -11.42 5.42 8.91
N ASP A 74 -12.10 6.52 9.27
CA ASP A 74 -12.49 7.56 8.33
C ASP A 74 -11.62 8.82 8.42
N GLY A 75 -11.27 9.25 9.63
CA GLY A 75 -10.49 10.48 9.84
C GLY A 75 -9.02 10.29 9.51
N LEU A 76 -8.34 9.37 10.21
CA LEU A 76 -6.92 9.15 10.01
C LEU A 76 -6.62 8.48 8.67
N MET A 77 -7.48 7.55 8.22
CA MET A 77 -7.32 6.93 6.90
C MET A 77 -7.50 7.94 5.75
N ALA A 78 -8.23 9.03 5.92
CA ALA A 78 -8.25 10.10 4.92
C ALA A 78 -6.86 10.75 4.74
N VAL A 79 -6.05 10.85 5.81
CA VAL A 79 -4.67 11.34 5.74
C VAL A 79 -3.76 10.29 5.08
N PHE A 80 -3.99 8.99 5.34
CA PHE A 80 -3.32 7.91 4.61
C PHE A 80 -3.60 8.01 3.11
N PHE A 81 -4.86 8.15 2.71
CA PHE A 81 -5.22 8.30 1.29
C PHE A 81 -4.75 9.63 0.68
N LEU A 82 -4.55 10.67 1.49
CA LEU A 82 -3.86 11.88 1.04
C LEU A 82 -2.41 11.56 0.66
N LEU A 83 -1.68 10.81 1.51
CA LEU A 83 -0.31 10.37 1.19
C LEU A 83 -0.28 9.54 -0.09
N VAL A 84 -1.11 8.50 -0.18
CA VAL A 84 -1.21 7.64 -1.37
C VAL A 84 -1.49 8.46 -2.63
N GLY A 85 -2.43 9.41 -2.56
CA GLY A 85 -2.73 10.29 -3.68
C GLY A 85 -1.55 11.20 -4.10
N LEU A 86 -0.75 11.67 -3.14
CA LEU A 86 0.47 12.45 -3.41
C LEU A 86 1.53 11.57 -4.09
N GLU A 87 1.76 10.36 -3.59
CA GLU A 87 2.69 9.37 -4.17
C GLU A 87 2.27 9.00 -5.60
N VAL A 88 0.99 8.65 -5.80
CA VAL A 88 0.43 8.35 -7.11
C VAL A 88 0.67 9.50 -8.09
N LYS A 89 0.36 10.74 -7.69
CA LYS A 89 0.54 11.91 -8.55
C LYS A 89 2.03 12.14 -8.86
N ARG A 90 2.91 11.98 -7.88
CA ARG A 90 4.35 12.10 -8.09
C ARG A 90 4.85 11.03 -9.07
N GLU A 91 4.52 9.76 -8.84
CA GLU A 91 4.96 8.65 -9.70
C GLU A 91 4.43 8.78 -11.13
N TRP A 92 3.20 9.30 -11.30
CA TRP A 92 2.59 9.46 -12.62
C TRP A 92 3.22 10.57 -13.47
N TYR A 93 3.62 11.69 -12.84
CA TYR A 93 4.09 12.88 -13.56
C TYR A 93 5.61 13.10 -13.48
N ASP A 94 6.28 12.66 -12.43
CA ASP A 94 7.69 12.94 -12.12
C ASP A 94 8.47 11.71 -11.63
N GLY A 95 7.84 10.55 -11.64
CA GLY A 95 8.40 9.28 -11.19
C GLY A 95 8.42 8.21 -12.27
N ARG A 96 8.41 6.96 -11.82
CA ARG A 96 8.59 5.74 -12.61
C ARG A 96 7.41 5.37 -13.52
N LEU A 97 6.26 5.98 -13.28
CA LEU A 97 5.09 5.86 -14.14
C LEU A 97 5.01 7.03 -15.12
N SER A 98 6.09 7.78 -15.36
CA SER A 98 6.07 8.99 -16.18
C SER A 98 5.95 8.68 -17.67
N THR A 99 6.48 7.54 -18.14
CA THR A 99 6.40 7.17 -19.55
C THR A 99 5.36 6.05 -19.80
N PRO A 100 4.73 6.02 -21.00
CA PRO A 100 3.78 4.96 -21.34
C PRO A 100 4.40 3.54 -21.35
N ALA A 101 5.68 3.42 -21.65
CA ALA A 101 6.38 2.14 -21.67
C ALA A 101 6.52 1.55 -20.25
N GLU A 102 6.92 2.38 -19.29
CA GLU A 102 7.09 1.98 -17.89
C GLU A 102 5.76 1.66 -17.19
N ARG A 103 4.67 2.32 -17.60
CA ARG A 103 3.32 2.09 -17.04
C ARG A 103 2.71 0.75 -17.44
N ARG A 104 3.03 0.21 -18.61
CA ARG A 104 2.32 -0.94 -19.20
C ARG A 104 2.32 -2.14 -18.28
N LEU A 105 3.50 -2.59 -17.85
CA LEU A 105 3.63 -3.81 -17.04
C LEU A 105 2.93 -3.67 -15.67
N PRO A 106 3.19 -2.62 -14.87
CA PRO A 106 2.51 -2.44 -13.59
C PRO A 106 0.99 -2.32 -13.72
N ILE A 107 0.47 -1.59 -14.71
CA ILE A 107 -0.98 -1.45 -14.92
C ILE A 107 -1.61 -2.80 -15.28
N ILE A 108 -1.02 -3.54 -16.22
CA ILE A 108 -1.52 -4.87 -16.61
C ILE A 108 -1.51 -5.81 -15.40
N ALA A 109 -0.42 -5.81 -14.63
CA ALA A 109 -0.29 -6.66 -13.45
C ALA A 109 -1.28 -6.28 -12.34
N ALA A 110 -1.48 -4.98 -12.08
CA ALA A 110 -2.42 -4.50 -11.07
C ALA A 110 -3.88 -4.79 -11.47
N VAL A 111 -4.29 -4.48 -12.71
CA VAL A 111 -5.66 -4.76 -13.18
C VAL A 111 -5.98 -6.25 -13.10
N ALA A 112 -5.07 -7.12 -13.57
CA ALA A 112 -5.25 -8.56 -13.45
C ALA A 112 -5.17 -9.03 -11.98
N GLY A 113 -4.30 -8.39 -11.17
CA GLY A 113 -4.15 -8.62 -9.74
C GLY A 113 -5.36 -8.18 -8.91
N MET A 114 -6.23 -7.32 -9.43
CA MET A 114 -7.54 -7.00 -8.85
C MET A 114 -8.64 -7.92 -9.37
N ALA A 115 -8.65 -8.18 -10.68
CA ALA A 115 -9.72 -8.93 -11.33
C ALA A 115 -9.71 -10.43 -10.95
N ALA A 116 -8.55 -11.07 -10.91
CA ALA A 116 -8.45 -12.50 -10.61
C ALA A 116 -8.89 -12.84 -9.17
N PRO A 117 -8.47 -12.11 -8.10
CA PRO A 117 -9.00 -12.30 -6.76
C PRO A 117 -10.51 -12.10 -6.67
N ALA A 118 -11.04 -11.06 -7.33
CA ALA A 118 -12.47 -10.78 -7.38
C ALA A 118 -13.25 -11.94 -8.03
N LEU A 119 -12.74 -12.48 -9.14
CA LEU A 119 -13.34 -13.63 -9.81
C LEU A 119 -13.31 -14.88 -8.93
N ILE A 120 -12.19 -15.17 -8.26
CA ILE A 120 -12.09 -16.33 -7.35
C ILE A 120 -13.05 -16.18 -6.18
N TYR A 121 -13.16 -14.98 -5.63
CA TYR A 121 -14.13 -14.68 -4.59
C TYR A 121 -15.55 -15.01 -5.05
N LEU A 122 -15.98 -14.47 -6.20
CA LEU A 122 -17.30 -14.69 -6.75
C LEU A 122 -17.57 -16.16 -7.13
N LEU A 123 -16.54 -16.90 -7.55
CA LEU A 123 -16.67 -18.34 -7.84
C LEU A 123 -16.95 -19.17 -6.57
N ILE A 124 -16.42 -18.76 -5.41
CA ILE A 124 -16.61 -19.47 -4.14
C ILE A 124 -17.93 -19.06 -3.47
N VAL A 125 -18.21 -17.76 -3.40
CA VAL A 125 -19.41 -17.22 -2.75
C VAL A 125 -20.65 -17.34 -3.64
N GLY A 126 -20.45 -17.38 -4.96
CA GLY A 126 -21.54 -17.31 -5.92
C GLY A 126 -22.14 -15.90 -5.99
N LEU A 127 -23.44 -15.85 -6.29
CA LEU A 127 -24.21 -14.61 -6.33
C LEU A 127 -25.10 -14.45 -5.08
N ASP A 128 -24.66 -14.93 -3.92
CA ASP A 128 -25.36 -14.73 -2.66
C ASP A 128 -25.45 -13.22 -2.36
N PRO A 129 -26.67 -12.65 -2.31
CA PRO A 129 -26.82 -11.21 -2.08
C PRO A 129 -26.25 -10.73 -0.74
N ALA A 130 -26.14 -11.60 0.27
CA ALA A 130 -25.58 -11.28 1.56
C ALA A 130 -24.04 -11.16 1.54
N LEU A 131 -23.37 -11.82 0.62
CA LEU A 131 -21.91 -11.95 0.58
C LEU A 131 -21.28 -11.31 -0.64
N VAL A 132 -22.04 -11.11 -1.72
CA VAL A 132 -21.51 -10.63 -3.02
C VAL A 132 -20.80 -9.29 -2.91
N SER A 133 -21.21 -8.41 -1.99
CA SER A 133 -20.59 -7.08 -1.78
C SER A 133 -19.10 -7.17 -1.39
N GLY A 134 -18.65 -8.29 -0.84
CA GLY A 134 -17.27 -8.49 -0.41
C GLY A 134 -16.27 -8.78 -1.52
N TRP A 135 -16.67 -8.81 -2.80
CA TRP A 135 -15.80 -9.20 -3.94
C TRP A 135 -14.52 -8.38 -4.06
N ALA A 136 -14.55 -7.13 -3.62
CA ALA A 136 -13.40 -6.23 -3.70
C ALA A 136 -12.41 -6.41 -2.54
N ILE A 137 -12.77 -7.11 -1.46
CA ILE A 137 -11.91 -7.30 -0.29
C ILE A 137 -10.55 -7.91 -0.66
N PRO A 138 -10.46 -9.02 -1.43
CA PRO A 138 -9.19 -9.62 -1.79
C PRO A 138 -8.47 -8.91 -2.95
N SER A 139 -9.02 -7.83 -3.49
CA SER A 139 -8.43 -7.13 -4.64
C SER A 139 -7.29 -6.19 -4.26
N ALA A 140 -7.25 -5.67 -3.04
CA ALA A 140 -6.26 -4.70 -2.58
C ALA A 140 -4.97 -5.34 -2.05
N THR A 141 -3.85 -4.59 -2.14
CA THR A 141 -2.53 -4.96 -1.59
C THR A 141 -2.14 -3.96 -0.50
N ASP A 142 -1.57 -4.43 0.59
CA ASP A 142 -0.99 -3.59 1.65
C ASP A 142 0.50 -3.35 1.37
N ILE A 143 0.83 -2.16 0.83
CA ILE A 143 2.21 -1.77 0.50
C ILE A 143 3.10 -1.80 1.74
N ALA A 144 2.65 -1.22 2.86
CA ALA A 144 3.46 -1.08 4.06
C ALA A 144 3.86 -2.45 4.64
N PHE A 145 2.92 -3.38 4.67
CA PHE A 145 3.16 -4.74 5.13
C PHE A 145 4.06 -5.52 4.15
N ALA A 146 3.79 -5.45 2.85
CA ALA A 146 4.56 -6.15 1.82
C ALA A 146 6.02 -5.68 1.77
N ILE A 147 6.27 -4.35 1.84
CA ILE A 147 7.62 -3.79 1.95
C ILE A 147 8.28 -4.20 3.27
N GLY A 148 7.54 -4.21 4.38
CA GLY A 148 8.02 -4.68 5.67
C GLY A 148 8.57 -6.10 5.60
N ILE A 149 7.84 -7.04 4.97
CA ILE A 149 8.28 -8.43 4.76
C ILE A 149 9.52 -8.47 3.85
N LEU A 150 9.49 -7.70 2.75
CA LEU A 150 10.63 -7.63 1.84
C LEU A 150 11.89 -7.09 2.56
N ALA A 151 11.73 -6.12 3.46
CA ALA A 151 12.82 -5.56 4.26
C ALA A 151 13.40 -6.56 5.27
N LEU A 152 12.63 -7.58 5.71
CA LEU A 152 13.14 -8.69 6.54
C LEU A 152 14.12 -9.59 5.79
N LEU A 153 14.08 -9.61 4.46
CA LEU A 153 15.05 -10.34 3.63
C LEU A 153 16.42 -9.64 3.58
N GLY A 154 16.49 -8.37 3.98
CA GLY A 154 17.71 -7.58 4.01
C GLY A 154 18.37 -7.50 2.63
N ASP A 155 19.69 -7.74 2.57
CA ASP A 155 20.50 -7.68 1.33
C ASP A 155 20.10 -8.71 0.24
N ARG A 156 19.16 -9.62 0.54
CA ARG A 156 18.65 -10.58 -0.45
C ARG A 156 17.46 -10.03 -1.26
N ALA A 157 16.84 -8.95 -0.78
CA ALA A 157 15.76 -8.31 -1.51
C ALA A 157 16.32 -7.67 -2.79
N ASN A 158 15.89 -8.16 -3.94
CA ASN A 158 16.25 -7.58 -5.23
C ASN A 158 15.58 -6.19 -5.36
N PRO A 159 16.34 -5.10 -5.55
CA PRO A 159 15.79 -3.75 -5.69
C PRO A 159 14.77 -3.63 -6.83
N THR A 160 14.99 -4.32 -7.94
CA THR A 160 14.06 -4.36 -9.07
C THR A 160 12.72 -4.96 -8.68
N ILE A 161 12.73 -6.01 -7.86
CA ILE A 161 11.51 -6.64 -7.33
C ILE A 161 10.78 -5.72 -6.36
N LYS A 162 11.52 -5.07 -5.43
CA LYS A 162 10.95 -4.06 -4.54
C LYS A 162 10.25 -2.97 -5.33
N LEU A 163 10.92 -2.49 -6.37
CA LEU A 163 10.44 -1.45 -7.25
C LEU A 163 9.14 -1.85 -7.96
N LEU A 164 9.16 -3.03 -8.59
CA LEU A 164 7.99 -3.56 -9.29
C LEU A 164 6.82 -3.75 -8.33
N LEU A 165 7.06 -4.31 -7.15
CA LEU A 165 6.04 -4.52 -6.11
C LEU A 165 5.38 -3.19 -5.71
N VAL A 166 6.19 -2.16 -5.40
CA VAL A 166 5.70 -0.83 -5.04
C VAL A 166 4.88 -0.23 -6.19
N THR A 167 5.38 -0.32 -7.42
CA THR A 167 4.69 0.28 -8.58
C THR A 167 3.36 -0.41 -8.87
N ILE A 168 3.28 -1.76 -8.75
CA ILE A 168 2.03 -2.51 -8.89
C ILE A 168 1.06 -2.09 -7.77
N ALA A 169 1.53 -2.02 -6.53
CA ALA A 169 0.68 -1.70 -5.39
C ALA A 169 0.17 -0.24 -5.42
N ILE A 170 0.95 0.72 -5.91
CA ILE A 170 0.47 2.10 -6.15
C ILE A 170 -0.69 2.11 -7.16
N VAL A 171 -0.62 1.31 -8.23
CA VAL A 171 -1.71 1.20 -9.21
C VAL A 171 -2.91 0.45 -8.61
N ASP A 172 -2.67 -0.57 -7.79
CA ASP A 172 -3.69 -1.30 -7.02
C ASP A 172 -4.47 -0.36 -6.10
N ASP A 173 -3.78 0.54 -5.38
CA ASP A 173 -4.40 1.52 -4.49
C ASP A 173 -5.29 2.51 -5.25
N ILE A 174 -4.88 2.96 -6.44
CA ILE A 174 -5.75 3.76 -7.33
C ILE A 174 -7.02 2.99 -7.65
N GLY A 175 -6.88 1.72 -8.04
CA GLY A 175 -8.00 0.84 -8.35
C GLY A 175 -8.92 0.65 -7.14
N ALA A 176 -8.37 0.43 -5.96
CA ALA A 176 -9.12 0.31 -4.71
C ALA A 176 -9.94 1.57 -4.40
N VAL A 177 -9.33 2.77 -4.54
CA VAL A 177 -10.04 4.05 -4.35
C VAL A 177 -11.19 4.21 -5.35
N VAL A 178 -10.97 3.86 -6.62
CA VAL A 178 -12.04 3.91 -7.64
C VAL A 178 -13.16 2.93 -7.31
N ILE A 179 -12.84 1.70 -6.88
CA ILE A 179 -13.83 0.72 -6.45
C ILE A 179 -14.62 1.23 -5.25
N ILE A 180 -13.95 1.77 -4.23
CA ILE A 180 -14.60 2.33 -3.04
C ILE A 180 -15.56 3.45 -3.44
N ALA A 181 -15.14 4.35 -4.34
CA ALA A 181 -15.94 5.46 -4.79
C ALA A 181 -17.19 5.04 -5.58
N LEU A 182 -17.09 3.99 -6.40
CA LEU A 182 -18.18 3.58 -7.29
C LEU A 182 -19.09 2.52 -6.69
N VAL A 183 -18.56 1.61 -5.88
CA VAL A 183 -19.28 0.43 -5.40
C VAL A 183 -19.87 0.64 -4.01
N TYR A 184 -19.13 1.30 -3.11
CA TYR A 184 -19.52 1.45 -1.70
C TYR A 184 -20.11 2.82 -1.36
N THR A 185 -20.47 3.62 -2.35
CA THR A 185 -21.17 4.88 -2.18
C THR A 185 -22.68 4.62 -2.05
N SER A 186 -23.32 5.20 -1.04
CA SER A 186 -24.76 5.04 -0.78
C SER A 186 -25.42 6.34 -0.30
N ASN A 187 -26.72 6.49 -0.58
CA ASN A 187 -27.55 7.60 -0.07
C ASN A 187 -26.94 9.00 -0.35
N LEU A 188 -26.72 9.33 -1.61
CA LEU A 188 -26.06 10.57 -2.03
C LEU A 188 -26.87 11.83 -1.65
N ASP A 189 -26.20 12.79 -0.99
CA ASP A 189 -26.72 14.13 -0.74
C ASP A 189 -26.17 15.12 -1.77
N GLY A 190 -27.06 15.66 -2.61
CA GLY A 190 -26.66 16.54 -3.72
C GLY A 190 -26.05 17.87 -3.26
N LEU A 191 -26.48 18.43 -2.10
CA LEU A 191 -25.93 19.68 -1.58
C LEU A 191 -24.52 19.48 -1.04
N ALA A 192 -24.29 18.38 -0.33
CA ALA A 192 -22.98 18.03 0.20
C ALA A 192 -21.99 17.72 -0.93
N ILE A 193 -22.43 17.02 -2.00
CA ILE A 193 -21.62 16.80 -3.22
C ILE A 193 -21.28 18.13 -3.90
N ALA A 194 -22.26 19.02 -4.07
CA ALA A 194 -22.01 20.36 -4.65
C ALA A 194 -21.01 21.16 -3.82
N SER A 195 -21.09 21.06 -2.48
CA SER A 195 -20.12 21.68 -1.57
C SER A 195 -18.72 21.09 -1.74
N ALA A 196 -18.58 19.77 -1.84
CA ALA A 196 -17.31 19.09 -2.08
C ALA A 196 -16.70 19.52 -3.44
N LEU A 197 -17.50 19.59 -4.49
CA LEU A 197 -17.06 20.07 -5.81
C LEU A 197 -16.65 21.54 -5.77
N GLY A 198 -17.37 22.39 -5.03
CA GLY A 198 -17.00 23.79 -4.81
C GLY A 198 -15.64 23.92 -4.11
N ILE A 199 -15.39 23.13 -3.07
CA ILE A 199 -14.10 23.12 -2.36
C ILE A 199 -12.98 22.64 -3.30
N LEU A 200 -13.20 21.60 -4.09
CA LEU A 200 -12.25 21.12 -5.10
C LEU A 200 -11.97 22.18 -6.17
N ALA A 201 -12.98 22.91 -6.60
CA ALA A 201 -12.80 24.04 -7.53
C ALA A 201 -11.92 25.15 -6.92
N VAL A 202 -12.12 25.46 -5.63
CA VAL A 202 -11.26 26.40 -4.89
C VAL A 202 -9.82 25.88 -4.83
N MET A 203 -9.61 24.60 -4.49
CA MET A 203 -8.27 24.01 -4.47
C MET A 203 -7.62 24.02 -5.86
N GLY A 204 -8.38 23.73 -6.92
CA GLY A 204 -7.93 23.84 -8.31
C GLY A 204 -7.56 25.27 -8.69
N ALA A 205 -8.36 26.26 -8.30
CA ALA A 205 -8.07 27.67 -8.51
C ALA A 205 -6.78 28.09 -7.78
N LEU A 206 -6.59 27.70 -6.51
CA LEU A 206 -5.35 27.94 -5.77
C LEU A 206 -4.13 27.38 -6.52
N ASN A 207 -4.24 26.20 -7.10
CA ASN A 207 -3.19 25.58 -7.91
C ASN A 207 -2.95 26.40 -9.20
N MET A 208 -4.00 26.79 -9.92
CA MET A 208 -3.91 27.59 -11.15
C MET A 208 -3.29 28.98 -10.90
N PHE A 209 -3.59 29.59 -9.76
CA PHE A 209 -2.97 30.86 -9.33
C PHE A 209 -1.55 30.70 -8.77
N GLY A 210 -0.99 29.50 -8.80
CA GLY A 210 0.39 29.23 -8.38
C GLY A 210 0.63 29.37 -6.88
N VAL A 211 -0.39 29.17 -6.04
CA VAL A 211 -0.25 29.19 -4.57
C VAL A 211 0.58 27.99 -4.12
N ARG A 212 1.80 28.25 -3.63
CA ARG A 212 2.76 27.22 -3.20
C ARG A 212 2.75 26.96 -1.69
N ARG A 213 1.95 27.69 -0.92
CA ARG A 213 1.77 27.49 0.52
C ARG A 213 0.83 26.28 0.76
N LEU A 214 1.20 25.39 1.67
CA LEU A 214 0.43 24.16 1.94
C LEU A 214 -0.81 24.39 2.79
N TRP A 215 -0.76 25.34 3.75
CA TRP A 215 -1.84 25.53 4.70
C TRP A 215 -3.24 25.79 4.09
N PRO A 216 -3.41 26.50 2.93
CA PRO A 216 -4.73 26.66 2.34
C PRO A 216 -5.31 25.33 1.84
N TYR A 217 -4.45 24.47 1.27
CA TYR A 217 -4.85 23.15 0.80
C TYR A 217 -5.22 22.22 1.97
N LEU A 218 -4.50 22.30 3.10
CA LEU A 218 -4.81 21.47 4.27
C LEU A 218 -6.12 21.89 4.94
N ILE A 219 -6.41 23.20 5.01
CA ILE A 219 -7.71 23.68 5.47
C ILE A 219 -8.82 23.24 4.52
N ALA A 220 -8.62 23.44 3.20
CA ALA A 220 -9.59 22.97 2.20
C ALA A 220 -9.78 21.45 2.24
N PHE A 221 -8.74 20.65 2.51
CA PHE A 221 -8.83 19.21 2.70
C PHE A 221 -9.72 18.84 3.89
N ALA A 222 -9.58 19.53 5.03
CA ALA A 222 -10.44 19.29 6.19
C ALA A 222 -11.92 19.57 5.89
N PHE A 223 -12.22 20.67 5.18
CA PHE A 223 -13.59 20.97 4.73
C PHE A 223 -14.07 19.99 3.66
N LEU A 224 -13.21 19.55 2.74
CA LEU A 224 -13.54 18.53 1.75
C LEU A 224 -13.88 17.21 2.40
N TRP A 225 -13.08 16.76 3.38
CA TRP A 225 -13.34 15.56 4.16
C TRP A 225 -14.72 15.64 4.86
N TYR A 226 -15.01 16.78 5.50
CA TYR A 226 -16.30 16.99 6.15
C TYR A 226 -17.47 16.97 5.15
N ALA A 227 -17.34 17.62 3.99
CA ALA A 227 -18.36 17.61 2.94
C ALA A 227 -18.57 16.20 2.37
N MET A 228 -17.49 15.43 2.16
CA MET A 228 -17.56 14.05 1.70
C MET A 228 -18.26 13.16 2.74
N LEU A 229 -17.95 13.32 4.02
CA LEU A 229 -18.62 12.60 5.11
C LEU A 229 -20.14 12.86 5.13
N ALA A 230 -20.57 14.09 4.81
CA ALA A 230 -21.98 14.45 4.71
C ALA A 230 -22.64 13.93 3.42
N SER A 231 -21.87 13.73 2.35
CA SER A 231 -22.38 13.46 0.99
C SER A 231 -22.88 12.03 0.76
N GLY A 232 -22.44 11.07 1.56
CA GLY A 232 -22.68 9.64 1.31
C GLY A 232 -21.59 8.95 0.49
N VAL A 233 -20.63 9.72 0.00
CA VAL A 233 -19.39 9.20 -0.57
C VAL A 233 -18.39 8.99 0.56
N HIS A 234 -17.56 7.93 0.48
CA HIS A 234 -16.58 7.68 1.54
C HIS A 234 -15.65 8.88 1.76
N ALA A 235 -15.54 9.32 3.02
CA ALA A 235 -14.78 10.50 3.40
C ALA A 235 -13.28 10.38 3.08
N THR A 236 -12.74 9.16 3.08
CA THR A 236 -11.34 8.87 2.75
C THR A 236 -10.95 9.28 1.33
N ILE A 237 -11.90 9.29 0.38
CA ILE A 237 -11.69 9.74 -1.01
C ILE A 237 -11.28 11.22 -1.07
N ALA A 238 -11.69 12.03 -0.08
CA ALA A 238 -11.26 13.40 0.03
C ALA A 238 -9.73 13.56 0.05
N GLY A 239 -9.02 12.60 0.65
CA GLY A 239 -7.55 12.59 0.67
C GLY A 239 -6.96 12.54 -0.74
N VAL A 240 -7.41 11.58 -1.55
CA VAL A 240 -6.93 11.41 -2.93
C VAL A 240 -7.29 12.63 -3.79
N LEU A 241 -8.53 13.12 -3.70
CA LEU A 241 -8.96 14.29 -4.46
C LEU A 241 -8.17 15.54 -4.08
N ALA A 242 -7.91 15.75 -2.79
CA ALA A 242 -7.07 16.85 -2.31
C ALA A 242 -5.63 16.74 -2.83
N ALA A 243 -5.03 15.55 -2.81
CA ALA A 243 -3.69 15.31 -3.34
C ALA A 243 -3.59 15.68 -4.83
N LEU A 244 -4.61 15.33 -5.62
CA LEU A 244 -4.66 15.69 -7.03
C LEU A 244 -4.70 17.20 -7.27
N ALA A 245 -5.26 18.00 -6.33
CA ALA A 245 -5.30 19.45 -6.43
C ALA A 245 -4.00 20.14 -5.99
N ILE A 246 -3.15 19.51 -5.16
CA ILE A 246 -1.90 20.10 -4.66
C ILE A 246 -0.85 20.22 -5.78
N PRO A 247 -0.17 21.39 -5.96
CA PRO A 247 0.73 21.62 -7.09
C PRO A 247 2.01 20.76 -7.02
N LEU A 248 2.34 20.15 -8.15
CA LEU A 248 3.59 19.42 -8.40
C LEU A 248 4.46 20.24 -9.38
N GLY A 249 5.62 20.69 -8.92
CA GLY A 249 6.67 21.23 -9.81
C GLY A 249 7.49 20.05 -10.37
N ARG A 250 7.39 19.78 -11.68
CA ARG A 250 8.18 18.73 -12.33
C ARG A 250 9.67 19.02 -12.20
N GLY A 251 10.46 18.01 -11.80
CA GLY A 251 11.89 18.17 -11.59
C GLY A 251 12.28 19.04 -10.39
N GLU A 252 11.32 19.65 -9.68
CA GLU A 252 11.60 20.43 -8.48
C GLU A 252 11.67 19.53 -7.24
N PRO A 253 12.82 19.42 -6.54
CA PRO A 253 12.95 18.57 -5.35
C PRO A 253 12.10 19.06 -4.16
N HIS A 254 11.78 20.36 -4.10
CA HIS A 254 11.04 21.00 -3.01
C HIS A 254 9.66 21.52 -3.43
N SER A 255 8.98 20.86 -4.38
CA SER A 255 7.61 21.22 -4.74
C SER A 255 6.65 21.07 -3.55
N PRO A 256 5.53 21.82 -3.50
CA PRO A 256 4.55 21.71 -2.42
C PRO A 256 4.10 20.27 -2.17
N LEU A 257 3.85 19.51 -3.24
CA LEU A 257 3.49 18.09 -3.16
C LEU A 257 4.56 17.27 -2.45
N LYS A 258 5.82 17.34 -2.90
CA LYS A 258 6.94 16.55 -2.31
C LYS A 258 7.20 16.96 -0.85
N ARG A 259 7.07 18.24 -0.51
CA ARG A 259 7.20 18.69 0.87
C ARG A 259 6.12 18.12 1.78
N LEU A 260 4.87 18.08 1.31
CA LEU A 260 3.77 17.51 2.10
C LEU A 260 3.94 16.00 2.23
N GLU A 261 4.23 15.31 1.14
CA GLU A 261 4.50 13.87 1.11
C GLU A 261 5.57 13.47 2.15
N HIS A 262 6.75 14.09 2.10
CA HIS A 262 7.83 13.83 3.06
C HIS A 262 7.44 14.21 4.50
N GLY A 263 6.63 15.26 4.69
CA GLY A 263 6.22 15.72 6.01
C GLY A 263 5.21 14.78 6.68
N ILE A 264 4.26 14.20 5.93
CA ILE A 264 3.22 13.32 6.49
C ILE A 264 3.61 11.85 6.47
N HIS A 265 4.54 11.42 5.59
CA HIS A 265 4.95 10.03 5.43
C HIS A 265 5.34 9.35 6.77
N PRO A 266 6.19 9.93 7.65
CA PRO A 266 6.52 9.29 8.92
C PRO A 266 5.29 9.13 9.84
N TRP A 267 4.40 10.12 9.89
CA TRP A 267 3.19 10.07 10.72
C TRP A 267 2.22 8.99 10.24
N VAL A 268 2.11 8.82 8.93
CA VAL A 268 1.29 7.77 8.35
C VAL A 268 1.89 6.41 8.65
N MET A 269 3.17 6.21 8.35
CA MET A 269 3.82 4.89 8.46
C MET A 269 4.03 4.42 9.90
N PHE A 270 4.34 5.34 10.84
CA PHE A 270 4.62 4.99 12.23
C PHE A 270 3.45 5.24 13.20
N GLY A 271 2.44 5.99 12.77
CA GLY A 271 1.27 6.33 13.59
C GLY A 271 -0.02 5.78 13.03
N ILE A 272 -0.46 6.30 11.88
CA ILE A 272 -1.80 6.05 11.36
C ILE A 272 -2.01 4.58 10.98
N VAL A 273 -1.11 4.02 10.19
CA VAL A 273 -1.22 2.63 9.68
C VAL A 273 -1.14 1.60 10.83
N PRO A 274 -0.18 1.68 11.78
CA PRO A 274 -0.18 0.80 12.95
C PRO A 274 -1.40 0.97 13.85
N LEU A 275 -1.87 2.21 14.05
CA LEU A 275 -3.06 2.47 14.86
C LEU A 275 -4.32 1.89 14.20
N PHE A 276 -4.44 2.02 12.86
CA PHE A 276 -5.52 1.37 12.11
C PHE A 276 -5.42 -0.16 12.21
N GLY A 277 -4.21 -0.73 12.07
CA GLY A 277 -3.98 -2.16 12.28
C GLY A 277 -4.40 -2.62 13.67
N LEU A 278 -4.05 -1.86 14.71
CA LEU A 278 -4.47 -2.14 16.09
C LEU A 278 -5.99 -2.07 16.25
N ALA A 279 -6.67 -1.10 15.64
CA ALA A 279 -8.11 -0.90 15.78
C ALA A 279 -8.95 -1.88 14.94
N SER A 280 -8.42 -2.39 13.83
CA SER A 280 -9.20 -3.16 12.85
C SER A 280 -8.87 -4.66 12.81
N ALA A 281 -7.66 -5.07 13.25
CA ALA A 281 -7.24 -6.48 13.20
C ALA A 281 -7.72 -7.33 14.37
N GLY A 282 -8.29 -6.71 15.42
CA GLY A 282 -8.87 -7.44 16.54
C GLY A 282 -10.08 -8.24 16.07
N VAL A 283 -9.98 -9.57 16.17
CA VAL A 283 -11.05 -10.51 15.84
C VAL A 283 -11.10 -11.63 16.86
N GLU A 284 -12.30 -12.05 17.26
CA GLU A 284 -12.50 -13.19 18.14
C GLU A 284 -12.37 -14.50 17.35
N LEU A 285 -11.41 -15.35 17.70
CA LEU A 285 -11.13 -16.58 16.97
C LEU A 285 -12.11 -17.73 17.32
N GLY A 286 -12.91 -17.58 18.37
CA GLY A 286 -13.75 -18.66 18.92
C GLY A 286 -15.03 -18.97 18.14
N GLY A 287 -15.50 -18.11 17.24
CA GLY A 287 -16.83 -18.21 16.61
C GLY A 287 -16.87 -18.58 15.14
N PHE A 288 -15.76 -18.42 14.41
CA PHE A 288 -15.75 -18.54 12.96
C PHE A 288 -14.89 -19.70 12.45
N ARG A 289 -15.35 -20.31 11.37
CA ARG A 289 -14.60 -21.37 10.67
C ARG A 289 -13.94 -20.78 9.44
N LEU A 290 -12.63 -21.00 9.30
CA LEU A 290 -11.86 -20.53 8.13
C LEU A 290 -12.41 -21.09 6.80
N PHE A 291 -13.05 -22.24 6.84
CA PHE A 291 -13.61 -22.91 5.67
C PHE A 291 -15.06 -22.50 5.36
N ASP A 292 -15.64 -21.57 6.10
CA ASP A 292 -16.91 -20.97 5.73
C ASP A 292 -16.72 -20.18 4.42
N PRO A 293 -17.77 -20.04 3.57
CA PRO A 293 -17.64 -19.48 2.23
C PRO A 293 -16.97 -18.11 2.18
N LEU A 294 -17.29 -17.19 3.10
CA LEU A 294 -16.76 -15.84 3.11
C LEU A 294 -15.27 -15.75 3.48
N PRO A 295 -14.80 -16.29 4.62
CA PRO A 295 -13.37 -16.32 4.94
C PRO A 295 -12.55 -17.06 3.89
N LEU A 296 -13.06 -18.20 3.41
CA LEU A 296 -12.38 -19.00 2.39
C LEU A 296 -12.24 -18.23 1.07
N ALA A 297 -13.29 -17.55 0.62
CA ALA A 297 -13.27 -16.78 -0.63
C ALA A 297 -12.25 -15.63 -0.57
N ILE A 298 -12.19 -14.92 0.56
CA ILE A 298 -11.21 -13.84 0.77
C ILE A 298 -9.79 -14.40 0.82
N ALA A 299 -9.56 -15.44 1.62
CA ALA A 299 -8.24 -16.05 1.76
C ALA A 299 -7.74 -16.64 0.42
N ALA A 300 -8.61 -17.34 -0.32
CA ALA A 300 -8.28 -17.88 -1.64
C ALA A 300 -8.06 -16.75 -2.67
N GLY A 301 -8.86 -15.71 -2.64
CA GLY A 301 -8.67 -14.53 -3.50
C GLY A 301 -7.32 -13.87 -3.27
N LEU A 302 -6.95 -13.59 -2.02
CA LEU A 302 -5.65 -13.01 -1.66
C LEU A 302 -4.49 -13.93 -2.01
N PHE A 303 -4.57 -15.21 -1.65
CA PHE A 303 -3.45 -16.13 -1.84
C PHE A 303 -3.36 -16.62 -3.29
N ILE A 304 -4.40 -17.23 -3.84
CA ILE A 304 -4.39 -17.81 -5.20
C ILE A 304 -4.63 -16.73 -6.25
N GLY A 305 -5.59 -15.84 -5.99
CA GLY A 305 -6.00 -14.83 -6.98
C GLY A 305 -4.88 -13.86 -7.37
N LYS A 306 -4.11 -13.39 -6.40
CA LYS A 306 -2.96 -12.49 -6.68
C LYS A 306 -1.85 -13.21 -7.44
N GLN A 307 -1.60 -14.49 -7.18
CA GLN A 307 -0.64 -15.27 -7.95
C GLN A 307 -1.09 -15.42 -9.41
N VAL A 308 -2.33 -15.86 -9.61
CA VAL A 308 -2.89 -16.05 -10.95
C VAL A 308 -2.97 -14.72 -11.70
N GLY A 309 -3.45 -13.66 -11.04
CA GLY A 309 -3.59 -12.34 -11.63
C GLY A 309 -2.26 -11.68 -11.93
N VAL A 310 -1.46 -11.40 -10.90
CA VAL A 310 -0.22 -10.63 -11.05
C VAL A 310 0.83 -11.41 -11.83
N PHE A 311 1.18 -12.64 -11.38
CA PHE A 311 2.20 -13.42 -12.06
C PHE A 311 1.76 -13.87 -13.44
N GLY A 312 0.52 -14.33 -13.60
CA GLY A 312 -0.04 -14.71 -14.90
C GLY A 312 -0.03 -13.57 -15.90
N ALA A 313 -0.38 -12.36 -15.47
CA ALA A 313 -0.36 -11.16 -16.30
C ALA A 313 1.06 -10.75 -16.71
N ILE A 314 2.03 -10.78 -15.79
CA ILE A 314 3.44 -10.51 -16.11
C ILE A 314 3.97 -11.54 -17.11
N TRP A 315 3.67 -12.82 -16.89
CA TRP A 315 4.08 -13.90 -17.79
C TRP A 315 3.48 -13.74 -19.19
N LEU A 316 2.19 -13.44 -19.27
CA LEU A 316 1.49 -13.25 -20.53
C LEU A 316 1.99 -12.01 -21.28
N ALA A 317 2.19 -10.88 -20.56
CA ALA A 317 2.67 -9.64 -21.14
C ALA A 317 4.09 -9.79 -21.73
N ASP A 318 4.98 -10.52 -21.06
CA ASP A 318 6.31 -10.84 -21.54
C ASP A 318 6.26 -11.77 -22.78
N ARG A 319 5.46 -12.83 -22.72
CA ARG A 319 5.27 -13.78 -23.83
C ARG A 319 4.68 -13.16 -25.09
N THR A 320 3.78 -12.23 -24.95
CA THR A 320 3.12 -11.54 -26.07
C THR A 320 3.91 -10.33 -26.57
N GLY A 321 4.98 -9.93 -25.87
CA GLY A 321 5.78 -8.76 -26.21
C GLY A 321 5.09 -7.42 -25.96
N VAL A 322 3.94 -7.41 -25.28
CA VAL A 322 3.19 -6.18 -24.95
C VAL A 322 3.94 -5.34 -23.90
N ALA A 323 4.54 -6.01 -22.92
CA ALA A 323 5.38 -5.39 -21.92
C ALA A 323 6.44 -6.41 -21.45
N PRO A 324 7.72 -6.21 -21.76
CA PRO A 324 8.77 -7.11 -21.33
C PRO A 324 8.94 -7.08 -19.82
N ARG A 325 9.29 -8.22 -19.23
CA ARG A 325 9.65 -8.29 -17.83
C ARG A 325 10.96 -7.53 -17.55
N PRO A 326 11.18 -7.04 -16.33
CA PRO A 326 12.45 -6.42 -15.98
C PRO A 326 13.62 -7.40 -16.18
N SER A 327 14.66 -6.97 -16.87
CA SER A 327 15.82 -7.80 -17.25
C SER A 327 16.53 -8.44 -16.05
N TYR A 328 16.51 -7.76 -14.91
CA TYR A 328 17.18 -8.16 -13.66
C TYR A 328 16.26 -8.88 -12.67
N ALA A 329 15.09 -9.37 -13.11
CA ALA A 329 14.16 -10.14 -12.28
C ALA A 329 14.04 -11.58 -12.81
N ARG A 330 14.29 -12.56 -11.93
CA ARG A 330 14.05 -13.97 -12.24
C ARG A 330 12.56 -14.30 -12.08
N TRP A 331 12.08 -15.28 -12.84
CA TRP A 331 10.69 -15.73 -12.74
C TRP A 331 10.27 -16.12 -11.32
N LEU A 332 11.16 -16.74 -10.56
CA LEU A 332 10.91 -17.13 -9.18
C LEU A 332 10.82 -15.91 -8.25
N GLU A 333 11.58 -14.84 -8.51
CA GLU A 333 11.48 -13.57 -7.77
C GLU A 333 10.18 -12.84 -8.12
N LEU A 334 9.77 -12.83 -9.39
CA LEU A 334 8.48 -12.28 -9.82
C LEU A 334 7.31 -13.04 -9.20
N TYR A 335 7.41 -14.37 -9.10
CA TYR A 335 6.43 -15.18 -8.39
C TYR A 335 6.37 -14.84 -6.90
N GLY A 336 7.53 -14.70 -6.25
CA GLY A 336 7.59 -14.26 -4.85
C GLY A 336 7.01 -12.86 -4.64
N ALA A 337 7.22 -11.91 -5.56
CA ALA A 337 6.58 -10.60 -5.53
C ALA A 337 5.06 -10.70 -5.69
N SER A 338 4.58 -11.56 -6.58
CA SER A 338 3.14 -11.78 -6.78
C SER A 338 2.47 -12.38 -5.54
N LEU A 339 3.17 -13.24 -4.80
CA LEU A 339 2.74 -13.72 -3.49
C LEU A 339 2.64 -12.58 -2.48
N LEU A 340 3.63 -11.68 -2.42
CA LEU A 340 3.59 -10.52 -1.52
C LEU A 340 2.48 -9.52 -1.89
N CYS A 341 2.08 -9.41 -3.17
CA CYS A 341 0.89 -8.67 -3.57
C CYS A 341 -0.40 -9.24 -2.95
N GLY A 342 -0.40 -10.50 -2.53
CA GLY A 342 -1.51 -11.14 -1.81
C GLY A 342 -1.62 -10.74 -0.35
N VAL A 343 -0.73 -9.92 0.17
CA VAL A 343 -0.85 -9.33 1.51
C VAL A 343 -1.79 -8.12 1.42
N GLY A 344 -3.07 -8.34 1.72
CA GLY A 344 -4.09 -7.28 1.64
C GLY A 344 -4.32 -6.54 2.95
N PHE A 345 -3.90 -7.08 4.04
CA PHE A 345 -4.08 -6.74 5.45
C PHE A 345 -4.88 -5.45 5.72
N THR A 346 -4.25 -4.26 5.85
CA THR A 346 -4.95 -3.01 6.21
C THR A 346 -6.01 -2.61 5.19
N MET A 347 -5.70 -2.70 3.89
CA MET A 347 -6.63 -2.32 2.83
C MET A 347 -7.80 -3.30 2.71
N SER A 348 -7.55 -4.60 2.84
CA SER A 348 -8.64 -5.60 2.84
C SER A 348 -9.52 -5.49 4.09
N LEU A 349 -8.95 -5.19 5.27
CA LEU A 349 -9.74 -4.92 6.49
C LEU A 349 -10.62 -3.68 6.31
N PHE A 350 -10.06 -2.62 5.72
CA PHE A 350 -10.80 -1.39 5.43
C PHE A 350 -11.97 -1.65 4.45
N ILE A 351 -11.70 -2.31 3.32
CA ILE A 351 -12.74 -2.64 2.33
C ILE A 351 -13.77 -3.61 2.93
N GLY A 352 -13.35 -4.54 3.80
CA GLY A 352 -14.25 -5.47 4.49
C GLY A 352 -15.26 -4.77 5.39
N ALA A 353 -14.82 -3.76 6.13
CA ALA A 353 -15.72 -2.91 6.94
C ALA A 353 -16.72 -2.12 6.08
N LEU A 354 -16.31 -1.69 4.88
CA LEU A 354 -17.18 -1.01 3.92
C LEU A 354 -18.16 -1.94 3.21
N ALA A 355 -17.76 -3.18 2.98
CA ALA A 355 -18.57 -4.17 2.28
C ALA A 355 -19.74 -4.69 3.14
N PHE A 356 -19.58 -4.70 4.46
CA PHE A 356 -20.55 -5.27 5.42
C PHE A 356 -20.88 -4.33 6.59
N PRO A 357 -21.34 -3.09 6.32
CA PRO A 357 -21.59 -2.09 7.38
C PRO A 357 -22.73 -2.50 8.32
N ASP A 358 -23.72 -3.24 7.82
CA ASP A 358 -24.91 -3.65 8.55
C ASP A 358 -24.86 -5.11 9.03
N SER A 359 -23.73 -5.80 8.83
CA SER A 359 -23.56 -7.22 9.21
C SER A 359 -22.27 -7.43 9.98
N PRO A 360 -22.27 -7.28 11.32
CA PRO A 360 -21.09 -7.49 12.15
C PRO A 360 -20.46 -8.87 11.97
N ASP A 361 -21.28 -9.92 11.86
CA ASP A 361 -20.78 -11.29 11.65
C ASP A 361 -20.04 -11.45 10.33
N ALA A 362 -20.56 -10.86 9.25
CA ALA A 362 -19.87 -10.90 7.95
C ALA A 362 -18.57 -10.05 7.99
N ALA A 363 -18.58 -8.91 8.67
CA ALA A 363 -17.38 -8.10 8.85
C ALA A 363 -16.30 -8.85 9.66
N GLU A 364 -16.68 -9.55 10.74
CA GLU A 364 -15.76 -10.39 11.51
C GLU A 364 -15.21 -11.57 10.68
N ALA A 365 -16.09 -12.27 9.96
CA ALA A 365 -15.69 -13.34 9.04
C ALA A 365 -14.73 -12.85 7.96
N ALA A 366 -14.93 -11.65 7.42
CA ALA A 366 -14.04 -11.01 6.45
C ALA A 366 -12.66 -10.71 7.03
N LYS A 367 -12.57 -10.29 8.30
CA LYS A 367 -11.28 -10.10 8.99
C LYS A 367 -10.49 -11.40 9.05
N ILE A 368 -11.13 -12.52 9.42
CA ILE A 368 -10.49 -13.84 9.49
C ILE A 368 -9.91 -14.26 8.14
N GLY A 369 -10.72 -14.15 7.07
CA GLY A 369 -10.26 -14.46 5.71
C GLY A 369 -9.09 -13.59 5.27
N THR A 370 -9.15 -12.29 5.58
CA THR A 370 -8.09 -11.32 5.29
C THR A 370 -6.79 -11.65 6.02
N LEU A 371 -6.86 -11.92 7.32
CA LEU A 371 -5.69 -12.27 8.12
C LEU A 371 -5.05 -13.58 7.66
N ALA A 372 -5.88 -14.61 7.42
CA ALA A 372 -5.39 -15.91 6.95
C ALA A 372 -4.75 -15.82 5.55
N GLY A 373 -5.41 -15.18 4.58
CA GLY A 373 -4.89 -15.00 3.22
C GLY A 373 -3.61 -14.16 3.19
N SER A 374 -3.58 -13.07 3.96
CA SER A 374 -2.40 -12.21 4.09
C SER A 374 -1.22 -12.94 4.73
N LEU A 375 -1.45 -13.70 5.79
CA LEU A 375 -0.40 -14.49 6.46
C LEU A 375 0.16 -15.57 5.53
N LEU A 376 -0.69 -16.31 4.83
CA LEU A 376 -0.26 -17.31 3.85
C LEU A 376 0.58 -16.68 2.74
N SER A 377 0.13 -15.57 2.19
CA SER A 377 0.82 -14.81 1.14
C SER A 377 2.17 -14.28 1.62
N ALA A 378 2.22 -13.74 2.85
CA ALA A 378 3.41 -13.24 3.51
C ALA A 378 4.47 -14.33 3.69
N LEU A 379 4.08 -15.45 4.30
CA LEU A 379 4.98 -16.58 4.59
C LEU A 379 5.49 -17.22 3.30
N ALA A 380 4.60 -17.49 2.34
CA ALA A 380 4.97 -18.08 1.07
C ALA A 380 5.86 -17.15 0.24
N GLY A 381 5.53 -15.86 0.15
CA GLY A 381 6.33 -14.86 -0.55
C GLY A 381 7.72 -14.69 0.08
N TRP A 382 7.77 -14.59 1.41
CA TRP A 382 9.04 -14.56 2.14
C TRP A 382 9.87 -15.82 1.88
N ALA A 383 9.28 -17.02 1.96
CA ALA A 383 9.98 -18.27 1.75
C ALA A 383 10.54 -18.36 0.31
N VAL A 384 9.72 -18.08 -0.71
CA VAL A 384 10.16 -18.10 -2.10
C VAL A 384 11.33 -17.14 -2.32
N LEU A 385 11.23 -15.89 -1.86
CA LEU A 385 12.29 -14.90 -2.04
C LEU A 385 13.54 -15.22 -1.20
N ARG A 386 13.38 -15.82 -0.01
CA ARG A 386 14.50 -16.20 0.87
C ARG A 386 15.36 -17.32 0.29
N PHE A 387 14.75 -18.27 -0.41
CA PHE A 387 15.43 -19.41 -1.00
C PHE A 387 15.84 -19.18 -2.46
N THR A 388 15.38 -18.12 -3.10
CA THR A 388 15.84 -17.71 -4.44
C THR A 388 17.31 -17.24 -4.36
N ARG A 389 18.14 -17.68 -5.29
CA ARG A 389 19.55 -17.26 -5.36
C ARG A 389 19.60 -15.79 -5.78
N PRO A 390 20.35 -14.93 -5.08
CA PRO A 390 20.50 -13.54 -5.49
C PRO A 390 21.14 -13.45 -6.88
N ILE A 391 20.73 -12.47 -7.68
CA ILE A 391 21.38 -12.16 -8.94
C ILE A 391 22.70 -11.45 -8.62
N VAL A 392 23.79 -11.94 -9.17
CA VAL A 392 25.08 -11.22 -9.15
C VAL A 392 25.11 -10.39 -10.43
N PHE A 393 25.04 -9.09 -10.29
CA PHE A 393 25.09 -8.17 -11.42
C PHE A 393 26.54 -7.98 -11.91
N SER A 394 26.77 -7.95 -13.21
CA SER A 394 28.04 -7.52 -13.81
C SER A 394 28.16 -5.99 -13.76
N GLU A 395 29.34 -5.44 -14.03
CA GLU A 395 29.50 -3.97 -14.13
C GLU A 395 28.71 -3.38 -15.31
N GLU A 396 28.54 -4.12 -16.39
CA GLU A 396 27.70 -3.74 -17.53
C GLU A 396 26.22 -3.67 -17.13
N ASP A 397 25.70 -4.69 -16.40
CA ASP A 397 24.33 -4.72 -15.90
C ASP A 397 24.02 -3.53 -14.98
N VAL A 398 25.02 -3.08 -14.22
CA VAL A 398 24.88 -1.94 -13.30
C VAL A 398 24.82 -0.62 -14.06
N ASN A 399 25.58 -0.48 -15.13
CA ASN A 399 25.56 0.72 -15.94
C ASN A 399 24.24 0.84 -16.72
N GLU A 400 23.72 -0.28 -17.24
CA GLU A 400 22.41 -0.34 -17.88
C GLU A 400 21.27 -0.02 -16.88
N ALA A 401 21.35 -0.57 -15.67
CA ALA A 401 20.42 -0.22 -14.60
C ALA A 401 20.49 1.27 -14.20
N ARG A 402 21.68 1.88 -14.27
CA ARG A 402 21.88 3.31 -14.02
C ARG A 402 21.19 4.19 -15.07
N GLU A 403 21.28 3.80 -16.35
CA GLU A 403 20.60 4.52 -17.42
C GLU A 403 19.08 4.41 -17.33
N ILE A 404 18.58 3.25 -16.90
CA ILE A 404 17.14 2.95 -16.82
C ILE A 404 16.50 3.50 -15.53
N PHE A 405 17.19 3.41 -14.40
CA PHE A 405 16.59 3.65 -13.06
C PHE A 405 17.12 4.91 -12.33
N GLY A 406 18.13 5.60 -12.90
CA GLY A 406 18.75 6.79 -12.32
C GLY A 406 19.77 6.53 -11.21
N ASP A 407 20.46 7.60 -10.81
CA ASP A 407 21.64 7.55 -9.91
C ASP A 407 21.36 6.99 -8.49
N ASP A 408 20.17 7.16 -7.95
CA ASP A 408 19.85 6.80 -6.55
C ASP A 408 19.85 5.28 -6.31
N GLN A 409 19.44 4.48 -7.30
CA GLN A 409 19.48 3.01 -7.19
C GLN A 409 20.88 2.45 -7.46
N TYR A 410 21.66 3.13 -8.25
CA TYR A 410 23.06 2.77 -8.49
C TYR A 410 23.90 2.85 -7.21
N GLU A 411 23.73 3.87 -6.40
CA GLU A 411 24.45 4.00 -5.12
C GLU A 411 24.08 2.87 -4.14
N MET A 412 22.83 2.44 -4.08
CA MET A 412 22.40 1.30 -3.27
C MET A 412 23.05 -0.02 -3.76
N GLU A 413 23.11 -0.23 -5.07
CA GLU A 413 23.68 -1.44 -5.65
C GLU A 413 25.20 -1.48 -5.50
N ARG A 414 25.88 -0.34 -5.59
CA ARG A 414 27.32 -0.20 -5.36
C ARG A 414 27.71 -0.56 -3.93
N HIS A 415 27.00 -0.08 -2.93
CA HIS A 415 27.23 -0.42 -1.52
C HIS A 415 26.99 -1.90 -1.23
N ARG A 416 25.98 -2.49 -1.87
CA ARG A 416 25.75 -3.93 -1.80
C ARG A 416 26.93 -4.74 -2.33
N ARG A 417 27.54 -4.32 -3.44
CA ARG A 417 28.73 -4.99 -4.02
C ARG A 417 29.96 -4.85 -3.13
N GLU A 418 30.21 -3.67 -2.62
CA GLU A 418 31.32 -3.42 -1.72
C GLU A 418 31.19 -4.27 -0.44
N SER A 419 29.98 -4.44 0.09
CA SER A 419 29.72 -5.28 1.25
C SER A 419 29.86 -6.78 0.95
N VAL A 420 29.45 -7.24 -0.24
CA VAL A 420 29.61 -8.64 -0.67
C VAL A 420 31.08 -8.94 -0.99
N ALA A 421 31.77 -8.03 -1.66
CA ALA A 421 33.22 -8.18 -1.96
C ALA A 421 34.06 -8.18 -0.69
N ALA A 422 33.73 -7.33 0.30
CA ALA A 422 34.40 -7.32 1.60
C ALA A 422 34.19 -8.65 2.37
N ARG A 423 33.02 -9.24 2.29
CA ARG A 423 32.70 -10.54 2.92
C ARG A 423 33.39 -11.72 2.20
N THR A 424 33.42 -11.72 0.87
CA THR A 424 34.11 -12.77 0.08
C THR A 424 35.63 -12.62 0.14
N GLY A 425 36.17 -11.39 0.12
CA GLY A 425 37.59 -11.12 0.29
C GLY A 425 38.12 -11.44 1.69
N ALA A 426 37.29 -11.27 2.74
CA ALA A 426 37.63 -11.67 4.11
C ALA A 426 37.62 -13.21 4.28
N ALA A 427 36.75 -13.92 3.55
CA ALA A 427 36.74 -15.38 3.54
C ALA A 427 37.95 -16.01 2.84
N ALA A 428 38.51 -15.32 1.83
CA ALA A 428 39.69 -15.77 1.07
C ALA A 428 41.03 -15.52 1.81
N ARG A 429 41.04 -14.72 2.89
CA ARG A 429 42.23 -14.37 3.68
C ARG A 429 42.37 -15.10 5.02
N ARG A 430 41.66 -16.22 5.23
CA ARG A 430 42.00 -17.07 6.37
C ARG A 430 43.24 -17.93 6.02
N PRO A 431 44.43 -17.69 6.59
CA PRO A 431 45.55 -18.56 6.41
C PRO A 431 45.25 -19.88 7.11
N ASN A 432 45.43 -20.98 6.39
CA ASN A 432 45.58 -22.30 6.97
C ASN A 432 46.70 -22.25 8.01
N GLY A 433 46.34 -22.28 9.25
CA GLY A 433 47.24 -22.50 10.38
C GLY A 433 46.72 -23.62 11.23
#